data_70ccaf82a5f65aa5ab12aefb48795f5a
#
_entry.id   70ccaf82a5f65aa5ab12aefb48795f5a
#
_cell.length_a   1.000
_cell.length_b   1.000
_cell.length_c   1.000
_cell.angle_alpha   90.00
_cell.angle_beta   90.00
_cell.angle_gamma   90.00
#
_symmetry.space_group_name_H-M   'P 1'
#
loop_
_entity.id
_entity.type
_entity.pdbx_description
1 polymer ?
#
loop_
_entity_poly.entity_id
_entity_poly.type
_entity_poly.pdbx_seq_one_letter_code
_entity_poly.pdbx_strand_id
1 'polypeptide(L)'
;DFVMDDSKLNEKQMEALGFIKKNVLETYGSTGVQQAINEAVFDLLNYIHVYPGGMNKLEDKDGNVLPDCFLMKNGITALGFAFRIHTDIGKGFIKAMDVKKRIPIGKEHVLLKGDVVEIMTK
;
A
#
# COMPACT_ATOMS: atom_id res chain seq x y z
N ASP A 1 2.09 -17.37 2.27
CA ASP A 1 1.91 -16.43 1.18
C ASP A 1 0.50 -16.33 0.67
N PHE A 2 -0.34 -17.34 0.77
CA PHE A 2 -1.75 -17.29 0.43
C PHE A 2 -2.56 -18.31 1.21
N VAL A 3 -3.86 -18.04 1.38
CA VAL A 3 -4.82 -18.93 2.01
C VAL A 3 -5.66 -19.58 0.89
N MET A 4 -5.76 -20.91 0.88
CA MET A 4 -6.60 -21.64 -0.06
C MET A 4 -8.03 -21.73 0.48
N ASP A 5 -9.00 -21.29 -0.33
CA ASP A 5 -10.42 -21.59 -0.16
C ASP A 5 -10.84 -22.57 -1.27
N ASP A 6 -11.02 -23.82 -0.89
CA ASP A 6 -11.38 -24.91 -1.77
C ASP A 6 -12.90 -25.18 -1.83
N SER A 7 -13.70 -24.42 -1.07
CA SER A 7 -15.13 -24.64 -0.92
C SER A 7 -15.96 -24.56 -2.21
N LYS A 8 -15.44 -23.89 -3.24
CA LYS A 8 -16.13 -23.66 -4.53
C LYS A 8 -15.44 -24.27 -5.75
N LEU A 9 -14.48 -25.16 -5.53
CA LEU A 9 -13.66 -25.72 -6.60
C LEU A 9 -14.29 -26.99 -7.17
N ASN A 10 -14.13 -27.18 -8.48
CA ASN A 10 -14.45 -28.44 -9.13
C ASN A 10 -13.28 -29.44 -9.02
N GLU A 11 -13.52 -30.71 -9.37
CA GLU A 11 -12.53 -31.79 -9.27
C GLU A 11 -11.20 -31.47 -10.00
N LYS A 12 -11.27 -30.92 -11.21
CA LYS A 12 -10.07 -30.56 -12.00
C LYS A 12 -9.27 -29.43 -11.34
N GLN A 13 -9.96 -28.47 -10.72
CA GLN A 13 -9.31 -27.38 -10.00
C GLN A 13 -8.65 -27.89 -8.71
N MET A 14 -9.30 -28.84 -8.01
CA MET A 14 -8.71 -29.46 -6.81
C MET A 14 -7.47 -30.30 -7.18
N GLU A 15 -7.51 -31.04 -8.29
CA GLU A 15 -6.34 -31.78 -8.79
C GLU A 15 -5.18 -30.83 -9.14
N ALA A 16 -5.46 -29.74 -9.84
CA ALA A 16 -4.46 -28.72 -10.18
C ALA A 16 -3.86 -28.08 -8.93
N LEU A 17 -4.68 -27.76 -7.92
CA LEU A 17 -4.18 -27.23 -6.64
C LEU A 17 -3.33 -28.25 -5.88
N GLY A 18 -3.72 -29.51 -5.89
CA GLY A 18 -2.92 -30.59 -5.30
C GLY A 18 -1.54 -30.71 -5.97
N PHE A 19 -1.49 -30.58 -7.29
CA PHE A 19 -0.24 -30.55 -8.04
C PHE A 19 0.64 -29.35 -7.64
N ILE A 20 0.07 -28.13 -7.59
CA ILE A 20 0.78 -26.93 -7.19
C ILE A 20 1.28 -27.04 -5.75
N LYS A 21 0.45 -27.50 -4.83
CA LYS A 21 0.83 -27.70 -3.44
C LYS A 21 2.07 -28.59 -3.33
N LYS A 22 2.02 -29.76 -3.95
CA LYS A 22 3.10 -30.76 -3.87
C LYS A 22 4.37 -30.34 -4.60
N ASN A 23 4.25 -29.82 -5.81
CA ASN A 23 5.41 -29.62 -6.68
C ASN A 23 5.96 -28.17 -6.63
N VAL A 24 5.20 -27.23 -6.11
CA VAL A 24 5.62 -25.84 -6.03
C VAL A 24 5.76 -25.40 -4.58
N LEU A 25 4.70 -25.44 -3.79
CA LEU A 25 4.72 -24.89 -2.43
C LEU A 25 5.59 -25.70 -1.48
N GLU A 26 5.54 -27.04 -1.54
CA GLU A 26 6.38 -27.91 -0.70
C GLU A 26 7.85 -27.85 -1.12
N THR A 27 8.11 -27.58 -2.42
CA THR A 27 9.47 -27.52 -2.96
C THR A 27 10.14 -26.15 -2.75
N TYR A 28 9.41 -25.06 -3.00
CA TYR A 28 9.97 -23.69 -3.02
C TYR A 28 9.49 -22.82 -1.87
N GLY A 29 8.52 -23.25 -1.07
CA GLY A 29 7.92 -22.49 0.04
C GLY A 29 6.96 -21.37 -0.40
N SER A 30 6.88 -21.08 -1.69
CA SER A 30 5.98 -20.04 -2.25
C SER A 30 5.70 -20.30 -3.74
N THR A 31 4.71 -19.60 -4.29
CA THR A 31 4.44 -19.60 -5.75
C THR A 31 5.33 -18.63 -6.51
N GLY A 32 6.02 -17.72 -5.83
CA GLY A 32 6.80 -16.65 -6.43
C GLY A 32 5.97 -15.49 -7.01
N VAL A 33 4.64 -15.59 -7.05
CA VAL A 33 3.76 -14.57 -7.65
C VAL A 33 3.86 -13.25 -6.92
N GLN A 34 3.80 -13.26 -5.58
CA GLN A 34 3.90 -12.03 -4.79
C GLN A 34 5.28 -11.39 -4.93
N GLN A 35 6.34 -12.18 -4.93
CA GLN A 35 7.70 -11.69 -5.16
C GLN A 35 7.83 -11.04 -6.53
N ALA A 36 7.34 -11.68 -7.59
CA ALA A 36 7.39 -11.14 -8.94
C ALA A 36 6.62 -9.82 -9.07
N ILE A 37 5.43 -9.71 -8.44
CA ILE A 37 4.66 -8.46 -8.42
C ILE A 37 5.42 -7.37 -7.65
N ASN A 38 5.98 -7.70 -6.49
CA ASN A 38 6.74 -6.74 -5.69
C ASN A 38 7.96 -6.21 -6.45
N GLU A 39 8.74 -7.07 -7.08
CA GLU A 39 9.88 -6.68 -7.89
C GLU A 39 9.45 -5.81 -9.07
N ALA A 40 8.36 -6.17 -9.76
CA ALA A 40 7.86 -5.38 -10.88
C ALA A 40 7.41 -3.98 -10.44
N VAL A 41 6.64 -3.87 -9.36
CA VAL A 41 6.06 -2.59 -8.91
C VAL A 41 7.09 -1.71 -8.20
N PHE A 42 7.83 -2.27 -7.25
CA PHE A 42 8.70 -1.47 -6.39
C PHE A 42 10.10 -1.28 -6.96
N ASP A 43 10.66 -2.30 -7.62
CA ASP A 43 12.02 -2.25 -8.11
C ASP A 43 12.10 -1.78 -9.57
N LEU A 44 11.35 -2.38 -10.49
CA LEU A 44 11.39 -2.02 -11.92
C LEU A 44 10.66 -0.71 -12.21
N LEU A 45 9.45 -0.52 -11.68
CA LEU A 45 8.67 0.70 -11.90
C LEU A 45 9.03 1.83 -10.93
N ASN A 46 9.82 1.53 -9.91
CA ASN A 46 10.26 2.48 -8.89
C ASN A 46 9.10 3.21 -8.19
N TYR A 47 8.06 2.46 -7.82
CA TYR A 47 6.94 2.96 -7.05
C TYR A 47 7.15 2.73 -5.55
N ILE A 48 6.52 3.60 -4.77
CA ILE A 48 6.40 3.44 -3.31
C ILE A 48 4.91 3.39 -2.94
N HIS A 49 4.59 2.76 -1.84
CA HIS A 49 3.27 2.82 -1.25
C HIS A 49 3.27 3.80 -0.08
N VAL A 50 2.24 4.65 -0.03
CA VAL A 50 2.03 5.66 1.01
C VAL A 50 0.58 5.56 1.49
N TYR A 51 0.38 5.69 2.78
CA TYR A 51 -0.92 5.62 3.42
C TYR A 51 -1.37 7.00 3.90
N PRO A 52 -2.55 7.50 3.51
CA PRO A 52 -3.16 8.64 4.16
C PRO A 52 -3.67 8.22 5.54
N GLY A 53 -3.50 9.07 6.54
CA GLY A 53 -4.00 8.73 7.87
C GLY A 53 -3.84 9.85 8.87
N GLY A 54 -4.68 9.83 9.91
CA GLY A 54 -4.60 10.75 11.03
C GLY A 54 -3.69 10.24 12.15
N MET A 55 -3.16 11.16 12.94
CA MET A 55 -2.27 10.83 14.06
C MET A 55 -2.93 9.97 15.15
N ASN A 56 -4.23 10.11 15.34
CA ASN A 56 -4.95 9.42 16.41
C ASN A 56 -5.88 8.31 15.88
N LYS A 57 -6.24 8.36 14.61
CA LYS A 57 -7.16 7.42 13.98
C LYS A 57 -6.77 7.24 12.52
N LEU A 58 -6.45 6.01 12.16
CA LEU A 58 -6.37 5.58 10.75
C LEU A 58 -7.77 5.17 10.27
N GLU A 59 -8.73 6.05 10.50
CA GLU A 59 -10.15 5.84 10.20
C GLU A 59 -10.67 7.01 9.36
N ASP A 60 -11.66 6.72 8.52
CA ASP A 60 -12.40 7.76 7.84
C ASP A 60 -13.38 8.46 8.81
N LYS A 61 -14.08 9.49 8.31
CA LYS A 61 -15.11 10.20 9.07
C LYS A 61 -16.29 9.32 9.53
N ASP A 62 -16.46 8.16 8.93
CA ASP A 62 -17.52 7.18 9.24
C ASP A 62 -17.03 6.08 10.19
N GLY A 63 -15.77 6.17 10.64
CA GLY A 63 -15.16 5.24 11.61
C GLY A 63 -14.59 3.96 10.99
N ASN A 64 -14.53 3.87 9.66
CA ASN A 64 -13.90 2.74 8.99
C ASN A 64 -12.39 2.90 9.00
N VAL A 65 -11.66 1.84 9.35
CA VAL A 65 -10.21 1.82 9.25
C VAL A 65 -9.83 1.98 7.77
N LEU A 66 -9.03 3.00 7.48
CA LEU A 66 -8.60 3.30 6.12
C LEU A 66 -7.54 2.32 5.65
N PRO A 67 -7.87 1.40 4.73
CA PRO A 67 -6.87 0.60 4.05
C PRO A 67 -6.35 1.29 2.78
N ASP A 68 -6.74 2.54 2.52
CA ASP A 68 -6.37 3.22 1.29
C ASP A 68 -4.86 3.37 1.21
N CYS A 69 -4.29 2.67 0.25
CA CYS A 69 -2.88 2.68 -0.07
C CYS A 69 -2.71 3.32 -1.45
N PHE A 70 -1.90 4.34 -1.52
CA PHE A 70 -1.57 5.00 -2.78
C PHE A 70 -0.22 4.54 -3.30
N LEU A 71 -0.20 4.01 -4.53
CA LEU A 71 1.03 3.77 -5.26
C LEU A 71 1.49 5.07 -5.91
N MET A 72 2.69 5.51 -5.57
CA MET A 72 3.27 6.77 -6.01
C MET A 72 4.67 6.52 -6.58
N LYS A 73 5.10 7.37 -7.51
CA LYS A 73 6.50 7.33 -7.93
C LYS A 73 7.43 7.71 -6.78
N ASN A 74 8.53 7.00 -6.67
CA ASN A 74 9.59 7.34 -5.72
C ASN A 74 10.06 8.78 -5.94
N GLY A 75 10.31 9.51 -4.86
CA GLY A 75 10.66 10.94 -4.91
C GLY A 75 9.46 11.89 -4.83
N ILE A 76 8.22 11.38 -4.67
CA ILE A 76 7.05 12.21 -4.44
C ILE A 76 7.18 13.00 -3.13
N THR A 77 6.76 14.26 -3.15
CA THR A 77 6.72 15.12 -1.98
C THR A 77 5.38 15.04 -1.24
N ALA A 78 5.35 15.51 0.00
CA ALA A 78 4.10 15.59 0.78
C ALA A 78 3.03 16.43 0.08
N LEU A 79 3.41 17.53 -0.57
CA LEU A 79 2.50 18.32 -1.39
C LEU A 79 2.00 17.56 -2.62
N GLY A 80 2.89 16.86 -3.31
CA GLY A 80 2.53 16.01 -4.45
C GLY A 80 1.55 14.92 -4.06
N PHE A 81 1.73 14.31 -2.89
CA PHE A 81 0.80 13.35 -2.33
C PHE A 81 -0.57 13.98 -2.01
N ALA A 82 -0.60 15.18 -1.43
CA ALA A 82 -1.84 15.91 -1.17
C ALA A 82 -2.66 16.15 -2.45
N PHE A 83 -2.02 16.59 -3.52
CA PHE A 83 -2.67 16.74 -4.83
C PHE A 83 -3.14 15.43 -5.42
N ARG A 84 -2.46 14.32 -5.14
CA ARG A 84 -2.87 13.00 -5.61
C ARG A 84 -4.12 12.49 -4.91
N ILE A 85 -4.29 12.82 -3.62
CA ILE A 85 -5.51 12.47 -2.88
C ILE A 85 -6.69 13.29 -3.42
N HIS A 86 -6.56 14.60 -3.43
CA HIS A 86 -7.56 15.52 -3.99
C HIS A 86 -6.95 16.89 -4.27
N THR A 87 -7.40 17.53 -5.36
CA THR A 87 -6.90 18.86 -5.77
C THR A 87 -7.10 19.92 -4.68
N ASP A 88 -8.23 19.90 -3.98
CA ASP A 88 -8.52 20.87 -2.93
C ASP A 88 -7.64 20.69 -1.69
N ILE A 89 -7.30 19.42 -1.36
CA ILE A 89 -6.34 19.10 -0.30
C ILE A 89 -4.96 19.65 -0.66
N GLY A 90 -4.54 19.49 -1.91
CA GLY A 90 -3.28 20.05 -2.41
C GLY A 90 -3.25 21.59 -2.37
N LYS A 91 -4.32 22.25 -2.80
CA LYS A 91 -4.43 23.71 -2.76
C LYS A 91 -4.50 24.28 -1.34
N GLY A 92 -5.18 23.57 -0.44
CA GLY A 92 -5.32 23.94 0.96
C GLY A 92 -4.16 23.51 1.86
N PHE A 93 -3.12 22.89 1.33
CA PHE A 93 -2.03 22.31 2.10
C PHE A 93 -1.34 23.33 3.00
N ILE A 94 -1.31 23.06 4.30
CA ILE A 94 -0.58 23.86 5.29
C ILE A 94 0.71 23.13 5.69
N LYS A 95 0.56 21.93 6.20
CA LYS A 95 1.65 21.03 6.62
C LYS A 95 1.16 19.59 6.59
N ALA A 96 2.07 18.66 6.71
CA ALA A 96 1.73 17.27 6.96
C ALA A 96 2.43 16.74 8.22
N MET A 97 1.99 15.59 8.69
CA MET A 97 2.60 14.89 9.82
C MET A 97 2.99 13.48 9.35
N ASP A 98 4.22 13.08 9.62
CA ASP A 98 4.60 11.68 9.58
C ASP A 98 4.04 10.99 10.83
N VAL A 99 2.99 10.19 10.65
CA VAL A 99 2.26 9.57 11.77
C VAL A 99 3.14 8.58 12.52
N LYS A 100 4.01 7.86 11.82
CA LYS A 100 4.90 6.87 12.46
C LYS A 100 5.96 7.51 13.33
N LYS A 101 6.57 8.59 12.85
CA LYS A 101 7.62 9.32 13.58
C LYS A 101 7.05 10.40 14.49
N ARG A 102 5.77 10.77 14.31
CA ARG A 102 5.09 11.87 15.01
C ARG A 102 5.78 13.20 14.86
N ILE A 103 6.31 13.49 13.69
CA ILE A 103 6.98 14.74 13.36
C ILE A 103 6.25 15.49 12.26
N PRO A 104 6.20 16.84 12.34
CA PRO A 104 5.69 17.63 11.24
C PRO A 104 6.65 17.59 10.06
N ILE A 105 6.10 17.50 8.86
CA ILE A 105 6.83 17.52 7.60
C ILE A 105 6.29 18.65 6.70
N GLY A 106 7.21 19.29 6.01
CA GLY A 106 6.88 20.37 5.08
C GLY A 106 6.44 19.87 3.72
N LYS A 107 5.97 20.79 2.89
CA LYS A 107 5.47 20.50 1.54
C LYS A 107 6.50 19.83 0.62
N GLU A 108 7.77 20.15 0.77
CA GLU A 108 8.89 19.63 -0.02
C GLU A 108 9.49 18.34 0.53
N HIS A 109 8.98 17.84 1.65
CA HIS A 109 9.47 16.60 2.25
C HIS A 109 9.19 15.41 1.32
N VAL A 110 10.23 14.67 0.97
CA VAL A 110 10.13 13.47 0.11
C VAL A 110 9.64 12.30 0.95
N LEU A 111 8.59 11.66 0.49
CA LEU A 111 7.98 10.52 1.15
C LEU A 111 8.73 9.23 0.83
N LEU A 112 8.75 8.32 1.79
CA LEU A 112 9.40 7.03 1.70
C LEU A 112 8.37 5.89 1.64
N LYS A 113 8.82 4.74 1.18
CA LYS A 113 8.02 3.51 1.13
C LYS A 113 7.44 3.18 2.51
N GLY A 114 6.12 3.03 2.57
CA GLY A 114 5.39 2.66 3.78
C GLY A 114 5.12 3.82 4.74
N ASP A 115 5.36 5.07 4.34
CA ASP A 115 5.01 6.22 5.16
C ASP A 115 3.49 6.33 5.36
N VAL A 116 3.11 6.76 6.56
CA VAL A 116 1.74 7.11 6.92
C VAL A 116 1.70 8.61 7.15
N VAL A 117 0.95 9.32 6.32
CA VAL A 117 1.00 10.79 6.25
C VAL A 117 -0.37 11.38 6.48
N GLU A 118 -0.49 12.18 7.52
CA GLU A 118 -1.66 13.03 7.77
C GLU A 118 -1.44 14.41 7.15
N ILE A 119 -2.38 14.84 6.31
CA ILE A 119 -2.32 16.15 5.67
C ILE A 119 -3.25 17.11 6.40
N MET A 120 -2.71 18.24 6.78
CA MET A 120 -3.45 19.33 7.40
C MET A 120 -3.72 20.41 6.37
N THR A 121 -4.99 20.73 6.17
CA THR A 121 -5.47 21.75 5.24
C THR A 121 -6.12 22.90 5.99
N LYS A 122 -6.28 24.02 5.27
CA LYS A 122 -7.02 25.18 5.74
C LYS A 122 -8.53 24.94 5.63
#